data_2131378d6df2afefa08459f727931821
#
_entry.id   2131378d6df2afefa08459f727931821
#
_cell.length_a   1.000
_cell.length_b   1.000
_cell.length_c   1.000
_cell.angle_alpha   90.00
_cell.angle_beta   90.00
_cell.angle_gamma   90.00
#
_symmetry.space_group_name_H-M   'P 1'
#
loop_
_entity.id
_entity.type
_entity.pdbx_description
1 polymer ?
#
loop_
_entity_poly.entity_id
_entity_poly.type
_entity_poly.pdbx_seq_one_letter_code
_entity_poly.pdbx_strand_id
1 'polypeptide(L)'
;MIKKVLYITGTRADYGLMHDTLKLLNEYECIHLDIAVTGMHLMEEFGYSLDEIKKDNFNLHIVNQTFLKDDNVSMSIFIGNLIVDLTQLMSEIKPDIVLLLGDRGEMLAGAIVASYLQIPVAHIHGGDVSSTVDDSARHAITKLSNIHFAATEKSASRIKQMGENPDNIFVVGAPGLDSIMKSKDNVDKNYLLNKYKINKDFVLILQHPVSLEVDDSAFQIQQTLDAVMSTDYQVILVYPNADAGGRAMIDKINEYDVDAYKNIPHDDFIGLLSLASALIGNSSSGIIESSSFKLPVINIGTRQSGREKAENVIDVDYDSNEILNALGYIESKNIKIN
;
A
#
# COMPACT_ATOMS: atom_id res chain seq x y z
N MET A 1 24.98 -14.22 -18.31
CA MET A 1 24.30 -13.11 -19.04
C MET A 1 23.53 -12.32 -17.99
N ILE A 2 23.77 -11.02 -17.90
CA ILE A 2 23.06 -10.15 -16.95
C ILE A 2 21.67 -9.91 -17.48
N LYS A 3 20.67 -10.07 -16.65
CA LYS A 3 19.25 -9.81 -16.95
C LYS A 3 18.86 -8.44 -16.43
N LYS A 4 18.17 -7.66 -17.25
CA LYS A 4 17.64 -6.35 -16.87
C LYS A 4 16.22 -6.48 -16.32
N VAL A 5 16.02 -6.06 -15.09
CA VAL A 5 14.70 -6.02 -14.42
C VAL A 5 14.32 -4.56 -14.24
N LEU A 6 13.12 -4.19 -14.70
CA LEU A 6 12.55 -2.88 -14.44
C LEU A 6 11.43 -3.04 -13.40
N TYR A 7 11.55 -2.35 -12.27
CA TYR A 7 10.47 -2.19 -11.29
C TYR A 7 9.86 -0.79 -11.42
N ILE A 8 8.53 -0.71 -11.32
CA ILE A 8 7.81 0.57 -11.33
C ILE A 8 7.26 0.83 -9.94
N THR A 9 7.44 2.05 -9.43
CA THR A 9 6.91 2.48 -8.14
C THR A 9 6.24 3.84 -8.24
N GLY A 10 5.05 3.97 -7.69
CA GLY A 10 4.23 5.18 -7.69
C GLY A 10 3.98 5.76 -6.31
N THR A 11 4.18 4.96 -5.26
CA THR A 11 3.89 5.35 -3.88
C THR A 11 4.89 4.74 -2.91
N ARG A 12 5.02 5.38 -1.76
CA ARG A 12 5.85 4.84 -0.68
C ARG A 12 5.36 3.48 -0.19
N ALA A 13 4.05 3.24 -0.22
CA ALA A 13 3.50 1.97 0.23
C ALA A 13 3.99 0.80 -0.63
N ASP A 14 3.93 0.92 -1.96
CA ASP A 14 4.42 -0.13 -2.85
C ASP A 14 5.95 -0.28 -2.79
N TYR A 15 6.68 0.84 -2.68
CA TYR A 15 8.13 0.81 -2.51
C TYR A 15 8.55 0.12 -1.21
N GLY A 16 7.91 0.47 -0.09
CA GLY A 16 8.21 -0.11 1.22
C GLY A 16 7.97 -1.62 1.27
N LEU A 17 6.86 -2.09 0.68
CA LEU A 17 6.57 -3.53 0.59
C LEU A 17 7.63 -4.30 -0.23
N MET A 18 8.22 -3.66 -1.23
CA MET A 18 9.20 -4.28 -2.13
C MET A 18 10.66 -4.04 -1.72
N HIS A 19 10.91 -3.17 -0.76
CA HIS A 19 12.25 -2.67 -0.44
C HIS A 19 13.30 -3.77 -0.25
N ASP A 20 13.02 -4.77 0.58
CA ASP A 20 13.94 -5.89 0.81
C ASP A 20 14.14 -6.74 -0.45
N THR A 21 13.06 -6.96 -1.20
CA THR A 21 13.12 -7.70 -2.47
C THR A 21 13.98 -6.95 -3.50
N LEU A 22 13.81 -5.62 -3.59
CA LEU A 22 14.60 -4.78 -4.51
C LEU A 22 16.08 -4.76 -4.10
N LYS A 23 16.40 -4.71 -2.81
CA LYS A 23 17.78 -4.82 -2.32
C LYS A 23 18.41 -6.15 -2.72
N LEU A 24 17.71 -7.26 -2.50
CA LEU A 24 18.20 -8.58 -2.90
C LEU A 24 18.42 -8.69 -4.41
N LEU A 25 17.49 -8.15 -5.22
CA LEU A 25 17.64 -8.13 -6.67
C LEU A 25 18.86 -7.30 -7.10
N ASN A 26 19.09 -6.16 -6.47
CA ASN A 26 20.21 -5.26 -6.77
C ASN A 26 21.57 -5.84 -6.38
N GLU A 27 21.62 -6.71 -5.37
CA GLU A 27 22.82 -7.41 -4.92
C GLU A 27 23.16 -8.63 -5.79
N TYR A 28 22.25 -9.08 -6.65
CA TYR A 28 22.45 -10.30 -7.44
C TYR A 28 23.28 -10.01 -8.68
N GLU A 29 24.50 -10.59 -8.77
CA GLU A 29 25.46 -10.33 -9.85
C GLU A 29 24.91 -10.56 -11.27
N CYS A 30 23.88 -11.39 -11.42
CA CYS A 30 23.25 -11.69 -12.70
C CYS A 30 22.07 -10.80 -13.04
N ILE A 31 21.73 -9.81 -12.18
CA ILE A 31 20.61 -8.89 -12.36
C ILE A 31 21.13 -7.46 -12.44
N HIS A 32 20.61 -6.70 -13.37
CA HIS A 32 20.68 -5.23 -13.40
C HIS A 32 19.29 -4.69 -13.13
N LEU A 33 19.11 -4.08 -11.95
CA LEU A 33 17.84 -3.54 -11.51
C LEU A 33 17.75 -2.06 -11.89
N ASP A 34 16.71 -1.72 -12.64
CA ASP A 34 16.28 -0.36 -12.93
C ASP A 34 14.97 -0.08 -12.18
N ILE A 35 14.82 1.11 -11.60
CA ILE A 35 13.59 1.51 -10.90
C ILE A 35 13.02 2.77 -11.54
N ALA A 36 11.82 2.67 -12.09
CA ALA A 36 11.05 3.83 -12.56
C ALA A 36 10.23 4.41 -11.40
N VAL A 37 10.53 5.65 -11.04
CA VAL A 37 9.88 6.37 -9.93
C VAL A 37 8.95 7.44 -10.49
N THR A 38 7.68 7.42 -10.08
CA THR A 38 6.63 8.33 -10.60
C THR A 38 5.58 8.66 -9.54
N GLY A 39 4.53 9.37 -9.93
CA GLY A 39 3.33 9.59 -9.12
C GLY A 39 3.59 10.32 -7.81
N MET A 40 3.05 9.78 -6.72
CA MET A 40 3.10 10.39 -5.39
C MET A 40 4.53 10.59 -4.86
N HIS A 41 5.50 9.80 -5.32
CA HIS A 41 6.91 9.99 -4.93
C HIS A 41 7.45 11.37 -5.28
N LEU A 42 6.88 12.03 -6.29
CA LEU A 42 7.30 13.32 -6.82
C LEU A 42 6.44 14.50 -6.31
N MET A 43 5.50 14.26 -5.39
CA MET A 43 4.52 15.24 -4.94
C MET A 43 4.74 15.64 -3.48
N GLU A 44 5.02 16.91 -3.22
CA GLU A 44 5.29 17.44 -1.87
C GLU A 44 4.09 17.33 -0.93
N GLU A 45 2.88 17.44 -1.45
CA GLU A 45 1.65 17.32 -0.68
C GLU A 45 1.48 15.92 -0.06
N PHE A 46 2.05 14.88 -0.69
CA PHE A 46 2.06 13.50 -0.19
C PHE A 46 3.41 13.07 0.40
N GLY A 47 4.30 14.05 0.70
CA GLY A 47 5.51 13.82 1.48
C GLY A 47 6.78 13.57 0.67
N TYR A 48 6.79 13.76 -0.67
CA TYR A 48 7.97 13.73 -1.57
C TYR A 48 9.00 12.66 -1.20
N SER A 49 8.64 11.40 -1.38
CA SER A 49 9.47 10.28 -0.91
C SER A 49 10.63 9.88 -1.84
N LEU A 50 10.84 10.61 -2.95
CA LEU A 50 11.96 10.37 -3.87
C LEU A 50 13.34 10.43 -3.15
N ASP A 51 13.50 11.34 -2.19
CA ASP A 51 14.77 11.49 -1.48
C ASP A 51 15.07 10.32 -0.52
N GLU A 52 14.06 9.59 -0.10
CA GLU A 52 14.24 8.33 0.63
C GLU A 52 14.75 7.24 -0.32
N ILE A 53 14.14 7.11 -1.49
CA ILE A 53 14.53 6.11 -2.51
C ILE A 53 15.97 6.33 -2.98
N LYS A 54 16.40 7.58 -3.14
CA LYS A 54 17.77 7.92 -3.55
C LYS A 54 18.84 7.41 -2.57
N LYS A 55 18.51 7.22 -1.30
CA LYS A 55 19.46 6.73 -0.28
C LYS A 55 19.84 5.26 -0.48
N ASP A 56 19.01 4.49 -1.17
CA ASP A 56 19.21 3.06 -1.38
C ASP A 56 20.17 2.71 -2.53
N ASN A 57 20.72 3.73 -3.23
CA ASN A 57 21.70 3.57 -4.32
C ASN A 57 21.23 2.67 -5.47
N PHE A 58 19.95 2.62 -5.78
CA PHE A 58 19.42 1.96 -6.96
C PHE A 58 19.66 2.79 -8.24
N ASN A 59 19.61 2.12 -9.40
CA ASN A 59 19.59 2.83 -10.68
C ASN A 59 18.16 3.38 -10.93
N LEU A 60 17.98 4.69 -10.73
CA LEU A 60 16.68 5.35 -10.73
C LEU A 60 16.42 6.07 -12.05
N HIS A 61 15.21 5.90 -12.57
CA HIS A 61 14.65 6.65 -13.70
C HIS A 61 13.44 7.44 -13.22
N ILE A 62 13.54 8.76 -13.22
CA ILE A 62 12.43 9.60 -12.78
C ILE A 62 11.50 9.84 -13.96
N VAL A 63 10.29 9.28 -13.88
CA VAL A 63 9.21 9.50 -14.83
C VAL A 63 8.34 10.63 -14.29
N ASN A 64 8.57 11.85 -14.77
CA ASN A 64 8.02 13.07 -14.19
C ASN A 64 6.52 13.25 -14.54
N GLN A 65 5.71 12.30 -14.12
CA GLN A 65 4.25 12.34 -14.20
C GLN A 65 3.64 12.47 -12.82
N THR A 66 2.80 13.48 -12.67
CA THR A 66 2.01 13.75 -11.45
C THR A 66 0.60 14.17 -11.87
N PHE A 67 -0.31 14.31 -10.93
CA PHE A 67 -1.67 14.77 -11.18
C PHE A 67 -1.97 16.02 -10.34
N LEU A 68 -2.68 16.97 -10.94
CA LEU A 68 -3.02 18.24 -10.27
C LEU A 68 -4.22 18.11 -9.32
N LYS A 69 -5.12 17.15 -9.62
CA LYS A 69 -6.34 16.89 -8.86
C LYS A 69 -6.50 15.38 -8.67
N ASP A 70 -7.15 15.00 -7.60
CA ASP A 70 -7.51 13.62 -7.26
C ASP A 70 -8.92 13.22 -7.75
N ASP A 71 -9.39 13.88 -8.82
CA ASP A 71 -10.62 13.49 -9.50
C ASP A 71 -10.38 12.40 -10.57
N ASN A 72 -11.44 11.68 -10.92
CA ASN A 72 -11.39 10.57 -11.86
C ASN A 72 -10.84 10.96 -13.25
N VAL A 73 -11.07 12.20 -13.69
CA VAL A 73 -10.59 12.72 -14.98
C VAL A 73 -9.08 12.93 -14.93
N SER A 74 -8.60 13.60 -13.89
CA SER A 74 -7.16 13.89 -13.68
C SER A 74 -6.37 12.58 -13.53
N MET A 75 -6.89 11.61 -12.79
CA MET A 75 -6.28 10.29 -12.64
C MET A 75 -6.21 9.54 -13.96
N SER A 76 -7.28 9.59 -14.77
CA SER A 76 -7.28 8.96 -16.10
C SER A 76 -6.27 9.59 -17.06
N ILE A 77 -6.14 10.92 -17.04
CA ILE A 77 -5.15 11.66 -17.83
C ILE A 77 -3.73 11.30 -17.38
N PHE A 78 -3.49 11.25 -16.06
CA PHE A 78 -2.22 10.83 -15.48
C PHE A 78 -1.78 9.47 -16.00
N ILE A 79 -2.66 8.46 -15.97
CA ILE A 79 -2.38 7.11 -16.48
C ILE A 79 -2.06 7.15 -17.97
N GLY A 80 -2.81 7.91 -18.77
CA GLY A 80 -2.56 8.07 -20.21
C GLY A 80 -1.18 8.65 -20.50
N ASN A 81 -0.79 9.73 -19.82
CA ASN A 81 0.52 10.34 -19.95
C ASN A 81 1.65 9.40 -19.48
N LEU A 82 1.43 8.68 -18.40
CA LEU A 82 2.40 7.73 -17.86
C LEU A 82 2.66 6.58 -18.86
N ILE A 83 1.65 6.10 -19.60
CA ILE A 83 1.82 5.11 -20.68
C ILE A 83 2.79 5.65 -21.74
N VAL A 84 2.67 6.92 -22.13
CA VAL A 84 3.54 7.53 -23.14
C VAL A 84 4.99 7.55 -22.65
N ASP A 85 5.23 8.05 -21.45
CA ASP A 85 6.58 8.19 -20.90
C ASP A 85 7.23 6.84 -20.57
N LEU A 86 6.48 5.89 -20.04
CA LEU A 86 6.95 4.52 -19.83
C LEU A 86 7.30 3.82 -21.15
N THR A 87 6.59 4.13 -22.24
CA THR A 87 6.92 3.59 -23.57
C THR A 87 8.30 4.06 -24.02
N GLN A 88 8.62 5.33 -23.83
CA GLN A 88 9.94 5.88 -24.14
C GLN A 88 11.01 5.24 -23.28
N LEU A 89 10.80 5.23 -21.95
CA LEU A 89 11.75 4.65 -21.00
C LEU A 89 12.04 3.17 -21.28
N MET A 90 11.02 2.34 -21.47
CA MET A 90 11.21 0.91 -21.74
C MET A 90 11.86 0.66 -23.10
N SER A 91 11.62 1.51 -24.10
CA SER A 91 12.29 1.45 -25.40
C SER A 91 13.78 1.76 -25.33
N GLU A 92 14.19 2.61 -24.39
CA GLU A 92 15.58 2.99 -24.12
C GLU A 92 16.31 1.91 -23.28
N ILE A 93 15.72 1.54 -22.15
CA ILE A 93 16.31 0.56 -21.19
C ILE A 93 16.34 -0.84 -21.79
N LYS A 94 15.29 -1.23 -22.51
CA LYS A 94 15.04 -2.57 -23.04
C LYS A 94 15.16 -3.63 -21.94
N PRO A 95 14.30 -3.62 -20.94
CA PRO A 95 14.33 -4.59 -19.86
C PRO A 95 14.00 -5.99 -20.39
N ASP A 96 14.58 -7.03 -19.79
CA ASP A 96 14.24 -8.43 -20.07
C ASP A 96 12.90 -8.81 -19.41
N ILE A 97 12.52 -8.10 -18.33
CA ILE A 97 11.28 -8.31 -17.59
C ILE A 97 10.87 -7.05 -16.82
N VAL A 98 9.58 -6.80 -16.73
CA VAL A 98 9.00 -5.76 -15.87
C VAL A 98 8.38 -6.41 -14.64
N LEU A 99 8.75 -5.93 -13.45
CA LEU A 99 8.23 -6.39 -12.17
C LEU A 99 7.22 -5.37 -11.63
N LEU A 100 6.01 -5.83 -11.30
CA LEU A 100 4.90 -5.00 -10.85
C LEU A 100 4.31 -5.55 -9.55
N LEU A 101 3.96 -4.66 -8.61
CA LEU A 101 3.29 -5.02 -7.37
C LEU A 101 1.87 -4.46 -7.33
N GLY A 102 0.87 -5.32 -7.12
CA GLY A 102 -0.48 -4.91 -6.74
C GLY A 102 -1.34 -4.42 -7.90
N ASP A 103 -2.04 -3.31 -7.70
CA ASP A 103 -3.26 -2.96 -8.43
C ASP A 103 -3.37 -1.50 -8.85
N ARG A 104 -2.34 -0.70 -8.60
CA ARG A 104 -2.41 0.73 -8.89
C ARG A 104 -2.35 1.04 -10.40
N GLY A 105 -2.87 2.21 -10.74
CA GLY A 105 -2.88 2.69 -12.13
C GLY A 105 -1.50 2.77 -12.76
N GLU A 106 -0.46 3.08 -11.98
CA GLU A 106 0.93 3.10 -12.43
C GLU A 106 1.39 1.71 -12.88
N MET A 107 0.98 0.67 -12.15
CA MET A 107 1.27 -0.74 -12.49
C MET A 107 0.51 -1.18 -13.72
N LEU A 108 -0.76 -0.74 -13.85
CA LEU A 108 -1.56 -0.99 -15.05
C LEU A 108 -0.93 -0.35 -16.29
N ALA A 109 -0.49 0.90 -16.19
CA ALA A 109 0.23 1.58 -17.26
C ALA A 109 1.47 0.78 -17.67
N GLY A 110 2.28 0.34 -16.69
CA GLY A 110 3.46 -0.49 -16.92
C GLY A 110 3.14 -1.83 -17.61
N ALA A 111 2.09 -2.52 -17.18
CA ALA A 111 1.65 -3.78 -17.77
C ALA A 111 1.20 -3.61 -19.22
N ILE A 112 0.43 -2.57 -19.53
CA ILE A 112 0.00 -2.24 -20.90
C ILE A 112 1.21 -2.02 -21.79
N VAL A 113 2.14 -1.14 -21.38
CA VAL A 113 3.34 -0.81 -22.17
C VAL A 113 4.20 -2.06 -22.40
N ALA A 114 4.51 -2.80 -21.34
CA ALA A 114 5.32 -4.01 -21.45
C ALA A 114 4.70 -5.03 -22.40
N SER A 115 3.37 -5.26 -22.30
CA SER A 115 2.65 -6.17 -23.16
C SER A 115 2.77 -5.79 -24.66
N TYR A 116 2.58 -4.52 -25.00
CA TYR A 116 2.70 -4.05 -26.37
C TYR A 116 4.14 -4.04 -26.89
N LEU A 117 5.13 -3.83 -26.03
CA LEU A 117 6.54 -3.94 -26.37
C LEU A 117 7.07 -5.39 -26.34
N GLN A 118 6.19 -6.37 -26.05
CA GLN A 118 6.53 -7.79 -25.94
C GLN A 118 7.61 -8.07 -24.87
N ILE A 119 7.60 -7.30 -23.79
CA ILE A 119 8.44 -7.49 -22.62
C ILE A 119 7.66 -8.31 -21.61
N PRO A 120 8.18 -9.44 -21.11
CA PRO A 120 7.53 -10.23 -20.07
C PRO A 120 7.24 -9.42 -18.81
N VAL A 121 6.08 -9.67 -18.20
CA VAL A 121 5.66 -9.04 -16.94
C VAL A 121 5.58 -10.10 -15.84
N ALA A 122 6.18 -9.81 -14.69
CA ALA A 122 6.00 -10.54 -13.45
C ALA A 122 5.14 -9.72 -12.50
N HIS A 123 4.01 -10.28 -12.06
CA HIS A 123 3.03 -9.62 -11.21
C HIS A 123 3.01 -10.22 -9.81
N ILE A 124 3.28 -9.40 -8.81
CA ILE A 124 3.22 -9.73 -7.38
C ILE A 124 1.86 -9.27 -6.84
N HIS A 125 1.24 -10.05 -5.94
CA HIS A 125 -0.09 -9.82 -5.40
C HIS A 125 -1.23 -9.85 -6.44
N GLY A 126 -1.01 -10.51 -7.58
CA GLY A 126 -2.07 -10.86 -8.51
C GLY A 126 -3.08 -11.81 -7.87
N GLY A 127 -4.33 -11.78 -8.36
CA GLY A 127 -5.39 -12.67 -7.89
C GLY A 127 -5.99 -12.33 -6.52
N ASP A 128 -5.47 -11.36 -5.78
CA ASP A 128 -6.16 -10.81 -4.59
C ASP A 128 -7.46 -10.12 -5.01
N VAL A 129 -8.38 -9.94 -4.08
CA VAL A 129 -9.64 -9.21 -4.30
C VAL A 129 -9.71 -8.01 -3.37
N SER A 130 -10.35 -6.96 -3.85
CA SER A 130 -10.74 -5.77 -3.08
C SER A 130 -12.02 -5.21 -3.69
N SER A 131 -12.79 -4.42 -2.94
CA SER A 131 -14.06 -3.89 -3.45
C SER A 131 -13.90 -2.51 -4.08
N THR A 132 -12.83 -2.30 -4.84
CA THR A 132 -12.52 -1.01 -5.48
C THR A 132 -12.27 -1.15 -6.98
N VAL A 133 -12.13 -0.03 -7.69
CA VAL A 133 -11.65 0.00 -9.09
C VAL A 133 -10.30 -0.72 -9.22
N ASP A 134 -9.48 -0.70 -8.17
CA ASP A 134 -8.18 -1.37 -8.11
C ASP A 134 -8.31 -2.88 -8.34
N ASP A 135 -9.44 -3.50 -7.97
CA ASP A 135 -9.68 -4.92 -8.23
C ASP A 135 -9.72 -5.23 -9.73
N SER A 136 -10.42 -4.39 -10.51
CA SER A 136 -10.45 -4.51 -11.97
C SER A 136 -9.06 -4.25 -12.57
N ALA A 137 -8.33 -3.25 -12.06
CA ALA A 137 -6.97 -2.96 -12.48
C ALA A 137 -6.03 -4.14 -12.18
N ARG A 138 -6.10 -4.71 -10.97
CA ARG A 138 -5.32 -5.90 -10.57
C ARG A 138 -5.56 -7.08 -11.51
N HIS A 139 -6.81 -7.37 -11.81
CA HIS A 139 -7.15 -8.46 -12.72
C HIS A 139 -6.69 -8.19 -14.15
N ALA A 140 -6.76 -6.95 -14.62
CA ALA A 140 -6.22 -6.56 -15.92
C ALA A 140 -4.69 -6.73 -15.95
N ILE A 141 -3.96 -6.29 -14.91
CA ILE A 141 -2.51 -6.49 -14.78
C ILE A 141 -2.20 -7.99 -14.80
N THR A 142 -2.93 -8.80 -14.03
CA THR A 142 -2.76 -10.26 -14.02
C THR A 142 -2.90 -10.84 -15.45
N LYS A 143 -3.93 -10.41 -16.21
CA LYS A 143 -4.14 -10.88 -17.60
C LYS A 143 -3.07 -10.43 -18.59
N LEU A 144 -2.39 -9.33 -18.32
CA LEU A 144 -1.28 -8.82 -19.13
C LEU A 144 0.07 -9.41 -18.72
N SER A 145 0.11 -10.19 -17.64
CA SER A 145 1.35 -10.73 -17.07
C SER A 145 1.64 -12.15 -17.51
N ASN A 146 2.90 -12.52 -17.47
CA ASN A 146 3.40 -13.83 -17.91
C ASN A 146 3.81 -14.72 -16.73
N ILE A 147 4.17 -14.11 -15.58
CA ILE A 147 4.60 -14.78 -14.35
C ILE A 147 3.80 -14.17 -13.20
N HIS A 148 3.31 -15.02 -12.29
CA HIS A 148 2.43 -14.61 -11.22
C HIS A 148 2.98 -15.05 -9.86
N PHE A 149 3.26 -14.09 -8.99
CA PHE A 149 3.67 -14.29 -7.61
C PHE A 149 2.49 -13.99 -6.68
N ALA A 150 1.68 -15.03 -6.42
CA ALA A 150 0.49 -14.92 -5.58
C ALA A 150 0.86 -14.90 -4.10
N ALA A 151 0.13 -14.11 -3.30
CA ALA A 151 0.35 -14.06 -1.86
C ALA A 151 -0.23 -15.29 -1.13
N THR A 152 -1.33 -15.86 -1.64
CA THR A 152 -2.03 -16.98 -1.01
C THR A 152 -2.45 -18.04 -2.05
N GLU A 153 -2.79 -19.24 -1.55
CA GLU A 153 -3.33 -20.31 -2.40
C GLU A 153 -4.68 -19.93 -3.05
N LYS A 154 -5.50 -19.11 -2.36
CA LYS A 154 -6.76 -18.62 -2.94
C LYS A 154 -6.51 -17.65 -4.08
N SER A 155 -5.53 -16.77 -3.92
CA SER A 155 -5.12 -15.84 -4.99
C SER A 155 -4.56 -16.61 -6.19
N ALA A 156 -3.71 -17.61 -5.97
CA ALA A 156 -3.20 -18.50 -7.01
C ALA A 156 -4.33 -19.26 -7.74
N SER A 157 -5.29 -19.80 -6.98
CA SER A 157 -6.46 -20.47 -7.54
C SER A 157 -7.29 -19.55 -8.43
N ARG A 158 -7.45 -18.27 -8.03
CA ARG A 158 -8.18 -17.27 -8.81
C ARG A 158 -7.44 -16.92 -10.11
N ILE A 159 -6.11 -16.76 -10.05
CA ILE A 159 -5.28 -16.53 -11.24
C ILE A 159 -5.46 -17.71 -12.23
N LYS A 160 -5.44 -18.94 -11.73
CA LYS A 160 -5.68 -20.13 -12.53
C LYS A 160 -7.09 -20.13 -13.17
N GLN A 161 -8.13 -19.71 -12.41
CA GLN A 161 -9.49 -19.59 -12.93
C GLN A 161 -9.63 -18.50 -13.99
N MET A 162 -8.76 -17.48 -13.97
CA MET A 162 -8.68 -16.47 -15.02
C MET A 162 -8.04 -17.00 -16.32
N GLY A 163 -7.59 -18.25 -16.34
CA GLY A 163 -7.04 -18.92 -17.50
C GLY A 163 -5.53 -18.75 -17.70
N GLU A 164 -4.81 -18.36 -16.62
CA GLU A 164 -3.34 -18.30 -16.67
C GLU A 164 -2.71 -19.69 -16.57
N ASN A 165 -1.51 -19.83 -17.16
CA ASN A 165 -0.78 -21.11 -17.13
C ASN A 165 -0.34 -21.44 -15.68
N PRO A 166 -0.78 -22.59 -15.13
CA PRO A 166 -0.41 -22.98 -13.76
C PRO A 166 1.10 -23.09 -13.52
N ASP A 167 1.91 -23.39 -14.53
CA ASP A 167 3.37 -23.51 -14.42
C ASP A 167 4.05 -22.15 -14.18
N ASN A 168 3.33 -21.06 -14.43
CA ASN A 168 3.81 -19.69 -14.21
C ASN A 168 3.20 -19.03 -12.96
N ILE A 169 2.49 -19.80 -12.12
CA ILE A 169 1.85 -19.30 -10.90
C ILE A 169 2.62 -19.85 -9.68
N PHE A 170 3.17 -18.96 -8.87
CA PHE A 170 3.95 -19.29 -7.69
C PHE A 170 3.32 -18.66 -6.45
N VAL A 171 3.08 -19.45 -5.40
CA VAL A 171 2.63 -18.94 -4.09
C VAL A 171 3.88 -18.62 -3.29
N VAL A 172 4.11 -17.33 -3.05
CA VAL A 172 5.36 -16.82 -2.46
C VAL A 172 5.14 -16.06 -1.14
N GLY A 173 3.90 -15.85 -0.74
CA GLY A 173 3.58 -14.94 0.38
C GLY A 173 3.61 -13.48 -0.04
N ALA A 174 3.58 -12.59 0.95
CA ALA A 174 3.63 -11.14 0.77
C ALA A 174 5.05 -10.63 1.05
N PRO A 175 5.72 -9.97 0.08
CA PRO A 175 7.12 -9.52 0.24
C PRO A 175 7.36 -8.63 1.47
N GLY A 176 6.39 -7.75 1.79
CA GLY A 176 6.49 -6.85 2.94
C GLY A 176 6.58 -7.55 4.31
N LEU A 177 6.20 -8.84 4.40
CA LEU A 177 6.29 -9.58 5.65
C LEU A 177 7.74 -9.92 6.03
N ASP A 178 8.66 -10.00 5.08
CA ASP A 178 10.07 -10.28 5.35
C ASP A 178 10.74 -9.13 6.12
N SER A 179 10.44 -7.90 5.77
CA SER A 179 10.93 -6.72 6.49
C SER A 179 10.36 -6.66 7.92
N ILE A 180 9.09 -7.01 8.09
CA ILE A 180 8.45 -7.12 9.41
C ILE A 180 9.18 -8.12 10.30
N MET A 181 9.44 -9.32 9.79
CA MET A 181 10.11 -10.37 10.55
C MET A 181 11.53 -10.00 10.96
N LYS A 182 12.24 -9.23 10.12
CA LYS A 182 13.60 -8.72 10.42
C LYS A 182 13.57 -7.56 11.42
N SER A 183 12.61 -6.66 11.31
CA SER A 183 12.55 -5.42 12.11
C SER A 183 11.91 -5.63 13.48
N LYS A 184 11.07 -6.66 13.63
CA LYS A 184 10.27 -6.89 14.83
C LYS A 184 11.08 -6.91 16.14
N ASP A 185 12.29 -7.47 16.10
CA ASP A 185 13.14 -7.64 17.27
C ASP A 185 14.09 -6.43 17.50
N ASN A 186 14.13 -5.47 16.57
CA ASN A 186 15.07 -4.36 16.56
C ASN A 186 14.40 -2.98 16.74
N VAL A 187 13.14 -2.94 17.19
CA VAL A 187 12.39 -1.69 17.36
C VAL A 187 12.95 -0.88 18.55
N ASP A 188 13.53 0.28 18.27
CA ASP A 188 13.86 1.24 19.33
C ASP A 188 12.59 1.99 19.77
N LYS A 189 11.93 1.42 20.78
CA LYS A 189 10.71 1.97 21.36
C LYS A 189 10.89 3.42 21.83
N ASN A 190 12.00 3.73 22.50
CA ASN A 190 12.22 5.07 23.06
C ASN A 190 12.40 6.11 21.95
N TYR A 191 13.12 5.75 20.89
CA TYR A 191 13.25 6.59 19.70
C TYR A 191 11.89 6.93 19.12
N LEU A 192 11.04 5.92 18.89
CA LEU A 192 9.72 6.13 18.29
C LEU A 192 8.79 6.95 19.18
N LEU A 193 8.71 6.63 20.47
CA LEU A 193 7.89 7.38 21.41
C LEU A 193 8.29 8.86 21.46
N ASN A 194 9.59 9.15 21.46
CA ASN A 194 10.09 10.52 21.45
C ASN A 194 9.83 11.23 20.11
N LYS A 195 10.11 10.56 18.99
CA LYS A 195 9.97 11.12 17.64
C LYS A 195 8.52 11.49 17.32
N TYR A 196 7.59 10.62 17.68
CA TYR A 196 6.15 10.81 17.45
C TYR A 196 5.42 11.38 18.65
N LYS A 197 6.15 11.85 19.69
CA LYS A 197 5.61 12.48 20.91
C LYS A 197 4.55 11.65 21.61
N ILE A 198 4.70 10.32 21.57
CA ILE A 198 3.75 9.38 22.15
C ILE A 198 4.01 9.29 23.67
N ASN A 199 3.01 9.63 24.48
CA ASN A 199 3.13 9.69 25.94
C ASN A 199 2.08 8.87 26.71
N LYS A 200 1.16 8.22 25.98
CA LYS A 200 0.14 7.30 26.50
C LYS A 200 -0.17 6.23 25.47
N ASP A 201 -1.08 5.32 25.79
CA ASP A 201 -1.55 4.31 24.83
C ASP A 201 -2.13 5.00 23.58
N PHE A 202 -1.81 4.47 22.41
CA PHE A 202 -2.15 5.12 21.16
C PHE A 202 -2.75 4.14 20.13
N VAL A 203 -3.51 4.70 19.23
CA VAL A 203 -4.02 4.00 18.05
C VAL A 203 -3.42 4.60 16.78
N LEU A 204 -3.19 3.73 15.80
CA LEU A 204 -2.82 4.15 14.45
C LEU A 204 -4.08 4.28 13.60
N ILE A 205 -4.23 5.40 12.88
CA ILE A 205 -5.28 5.57 11.87
C ILE A 205 -4.63 5.56 10.50
N LEU A 206 -5.12 4.64 9.65
CA LEU A 206 -4.70 4.53 8.25
C LEU A 206 -5.92 4.21 7.40
N GLN A 207 -6.63 5.26 6.96
CA GLN A 207 -7.85 5.17 6.18
C GLN A 207 -7.68 5.88 4.84
N HIS A 208 -8.11 5.22 3.78
CA HIS A 208 -8.01 5.69 2.40
C HIS A 208 -9.41 5.89 1.81
N PRO A 209 -9.56 6.79 0.83
CA PRO A 209 -10.81 6.91 0.10
C PRO A 209 -11.12 5.62 -0.66
N VAL A 210 -12.40 5.41 -0.92
CA VAL A 210 -12.88 4.31 -1.78
C VAL A 210 -13.30 4.92 -3.11
N SER A 211 -12.66 4.51 -4.19
CA SER A 211 -12.82 5.12 -5.52
C SER A 211 -14.26 5.08 -6.05
N LEU A 212 -15.09 4.18 -5.52
CA LEU A 212 -16.52 4.09 -5.86
C LEU A 212 -17.41 4.94 -4.94
N GLU A 213 -16.86 5.53 -3.87
CA GLU A 213 -17.58 6.24 -2.80
C GLU A 213 -16.94 7.63 -2.57
N VAL A 214 -16.41 8.26 -3.62
CA VAL A 214 -15.58 9.49 -3.54
C VAL A 214 -16.29 10.62 -2.80
N ASP A 215 -17.57 10.81 -3.06
CA ASP A 215 -18.36 11.91 -2.50
C ASP A 215 -18.56 11.77 -0.97
N ASP A 216 -18.43 10.55 -0.44
CA ASP A 216 -18.59 10.24 0.98
C ASP A 216 -17.27 10.27 1.76
N SER A 217 -16.13 10.48 1.11
CA SER A 217 -14.79 10.34 1.69
C SER A 217 -14.60 11.20 2.95
N ALA A 218 -15.05 12.46 2.94
CA ALA A 218 -14.97 13.36 4.09
C ALA A 218 -15.85 12.89 5.26
N PHE A 219 -17.06 12.39 4.99
CA PHE A 219 -17.95 11.82 5.99
C PHE A 219 -17.35 10.55 6.60
N GLN A 220 -16.80 9.66 5.77
CA GLN A 220 -16.22 8.39 6.20
C GLN A 220 -15.09 8.59 7.22
N ILE A 221 -14.15 9.50 6.93
CA ILE A 221 -13.05 9.79 7.88
C ILE A 221 -13.54 10.53 9.11
N GLN A 222 -14.57 11.37 8.98
CA GLN A 222 -15.19 12.06 10.11
C GLN A 222 -15.73 11.05 11.13
N GLN A 223 -16.45 10.00 10.69
CA GLN A 223 -16.98 8.96 11.59
C GLN A 223 -15.87 8.30 12.41
N THR A 224 -14.74 8.05 11.76
CA THR A 224 -13.56 7.47 12.42
C THR A 224 -12.97 8.42 13.47
N LEU A 225 -12.80 9.69 13.10
CA LEU A 225 -12.22 10.70 14.00
C LEU A 225 -13.16 10.99 15.18
N ASP A 226 -14.45 11.13 14.95
CA ASP A 226 -15.44 11.36 16.01
C ASP A 226 -15.42 10.22 17.04
N ALA A 227 -15.31 8.96 16.58
CA ALA A 227 -15.22 7.82 17.47
C ALA A 227 -13.94 7.86 18.31
N VAL A 228 -12.78 7.98 17.66
CA VAL A 228 -11.48 7.85 18.34
C VAL A 228 -11.20 9.05 19.25
N MET A 229 -11.58 10.27 18.84
CA MET A 229 -11.41 11.48 19.66
C MET A 229 -12.29 11.50 20.92
N SER A 230 -13.30 10.62 21.01
CA SER A 230 -14.09 10.45 22.23
C SER A 230 -13.45 9.50 23.26
N THR A 231 -12.28 8.93 22.94
CA THR A 231 -11.52 8.00 23.80
C THR A 231 -10.31 8.66 24.43
N ASP A 232 -9.68 7.98 25.39
CA ASP A 232 -8.44 8.44 26.01
C ASP A 232 -7.19 8.12 25.20
N TYR A 233 -7.28 7.44 24.04
CA TYR A 233 -6.12 7.12 23.22
C TYR A 233 -5.46 8.36 22.63
N GLN A 234 -4.15 8.32 22.49
CA GLN A 234 -3.47 9.23 21.56
C GLN A 234 -3.67 8.72 20.13
N VAL A 235 -3.87 9.65 19.21
CA VAL A 235 -4.07 9.33 17.80
C VAL A 235 -2.81 9.63 17.02
N ILE A 236 -2.29 8.63 16.32
CA ILE A 236 -1.25 8.82 15.29
C ILE A 236 -1.93 8.51 13.96
N LEU A 237 -2.09 9.52 13.12
CA LEU A 237 -2.77 9.40 11.85
C LEU A 237 -1.78 9.53 10.69
N VAL A 238 -1.87 8.65 9.72
CA VAL A 238 -1.16 8.78 8.44
C VAL A 238 -2.16 9.24 7.39
N TYR A 239 -1.81 10.30 6.65
CA TYR A 239 -2.68 10.81 5.59
C TYR A 239 -3.03 9.74 4.56
N PRO A 240 -4.22 9.80 3.98
CA PRO A 240 -4.65 8.87 2.95
C PRO A 240 -3.76 8.94 1.70
N ASN A 241 -3.90 7.93 0.84
CA ASN A 241 -3.36 7.97 -0.50
C ASN A 241 -3.98 9.11 -1.32
N ALA A 242 -3.32 9.46 -2.42
CA ALA A 242 -3.80 10.42 -3.41
C ALA A 242 -4.85 9.83 -4.38
N ASP A 243 -5.57 8.79 -3.98
CA ASP A 243 -6.71 8.29 -4.72
C ASP A 243 -7.85 9.33 -4.70
N ALA A 244 -8.77 9.25 -5.66
CA ALA A 244 -9.90 10.18 -5.74
C ALA A 244 -10.63 10.27 -4.38
N GLY A 245 -10.80 11.49 -3.86
CA GLY A 245 -11.34 11.77 -2.52
C GLY A 245 -10.28 11.95 -1.42
N GLY A 246 -9.00 11.70 -1.70
CA GLY A 246 -7.92 11.83 -0.71
C GLY A 246 -7.79 13.23 -0.13
N ARG A 247 -7.90 14.27 -0.95
CA ARG A 247 -7.83 15.67 -0.50
C ARG A 247 -9.01 16.04 0.39
N ALA A 248 -10.22 15.56 0.08
CA ALA A 248 -11.39 15.80 0.91
C ALA A 248 -11.24 15.18 2.31
N MET A 249 -10.61 13.99 2.39
CA MET A 249 -10.25 13.39 3.68
C MET A 249 -9.19 14.22 4.42
N ILE A 250 -8.14 14.69 3.74
CA ILE A 250 -7.08 15.51 4.35
C ILE A 250 -7.66 16.82 4.89
N ASP A 251 -8.53 17.49 4.13
CA ASP A 251 -9.19 18.71 4.57
C ASP A 251 -10.00 18.45 5.84
N LYS A 252 -10.75 17.35 5.89
CA LYS A 252 -11.52 16.96 7.08
C LYS A 252 -10.60 16.61 8.26
N ILE A 253 -9.51 15.90 8.07
CA ILE A 253 -8.53 15.58 9.12
C ILE A 253 -7.96 16.86 9.76
N ASN A 254 -7.69 17.87 8.95
CA ASN A 254 -7.14 19.15 9.42
C ASN A 254 -8.11 19.98 10.27
N GLU A 255 -9.38 19.60 10.35
CA GLU A 255 -10.35 20.21 11.29
C GLU A 255 -10.21 19.67 12.72
N TYR A 256 -9.46 18.57 12.93
CA TYR A 256 -9.28 17.93 14.22
C TYR A 256 -7.88 18.18 14.79
N ASP A 257 -7.79 18.21 16.11
CA ASP A 257 -6.50 18.32 16.83
C ASP A 257 -5.89 16.92 17.00
N VAL A 258 -5.28 16.41 15.92
CA VAL A 258 -4.65 15.09 15.87
C VAL A 258 -3.23 15.17 15.32
N ASP A 259 -2.37 14.29 15.79
CA ASP A 259 -1.01 14.13 15.24
C ASP A 259 -1.08 13.42 13.88
N ALA A 260 -1.23 14.21 12.80
CA ALA A 260 -1.33 13.73 11.43
C ALA A 260 -0.02 13.88 10.66
N TYR A 261 0.42 12.79 10.05
CA TYR A 261 1.69 12.70 9.34
C TYR A 261 1.45 12.45 7.84
N LYS A 262 2.06 13.29 7.01
CA LYS A 262 2.04 13.09 5.54
C LYS A 262 2.76 11.80 5.15
N ASN A 263 3.81 11.50 5.88
CA ASN A 263 4.69 10.37 5.66
C ASN A 263 5.25 9.86 7.00
N ILE A 264 5.26 8.55 7.16
CA ILE A 264 6.02 7.85 8.19
C ILE A 264 6.99 6.91 7.46
N PRO A 265 8.31 6.97 7.72
CA PRO A 265 9.28 6.04 7.15
C PRO A 265 8.87 4.60 7.43
N HIS A 266 9.15 3.68 6.48
CA HIS A 266 8.68 2.29 6.56
C HIS A 266 9.08 1.60 7.87
N ASP A 267 10.34 1.72 8.27
CA ASP A 267 10.84 1.09 9.52
C ASP A 267 10.15 1.65 10.77
N ASP A 268 9.89 2.96 10.79
CA ASP A 268 9.14 3.59 11.87
C ASP A 268 7.69 3.12 11.90
N PHE A 269 7.05 2.99 10.72
CA PHE A 269 5.69 2.50 10.62
C PHE A 269 5.56 1.07 11.14
N ILE A 270 6.48 0.19 10.77
CA ILE A 270 6.58 -1.17 11.32
C ILE A 270 6.74 -1.14 12.84
N GLY A 271 7.62 -0.28 13.32
CA GLY A 271 7.81 -0.08 14.77
C GLY A 271 6.55 0.41 15.48
N LEU A 272 5.83 1.36 14.90
CA LEU A 272 4.57 1.87 15.44
C LEU A 272 3.48 0.79 15.45
N LEU A 273 3.37 -0.06 14.39
CA LEU A 273 2.46 -1.21 14.38
C LEU A 273 2.73 -2.18 15.55
N SER A 274 4.01 -2.35 15.91
CA SER A 274 4.37 -3.24 17.04
C SER A 274 4.00 -2.67 18.42
N LEU A 275 3.82 -1.35 18.53
CA LEU A 275 3.59 -0.63 19.78
C LEU A 275 2.15 -0.16 19.97
N ALA A 276 1.38 -0.02 18.88
CA ALA A 276 0.01 0.49 18.92
C ALA A 276 -0.94 -0.46 19.67
N SER A 277 -2.00 0.11 20.22
CA SER A 277 -3.11 -0.65 20.83
C SER A 277 -4.07 -1.21 19.80
N ALA A 278 -4.28 -0.50 18.69
CA ALA A 278 -5.06 -0.94 17.55
C ALA A 278 -4.65 -0.19 16.26
N LEU A 279 -4.91 -0.81 15.12
CA LEU A 279 -4.91 -0.14 13.81
C LEU A 279 -6.36 0.04 13.36
N ILE A 280 -6.72 1.27 12.99
CA ILE A 280 -8.09 1.67 12.65
C ILE A 280 -8.08 2.23 11.23
N GLY A 281 -9.00 1.76 10.39
CA GLY A 281 -9.14 2.24 9.02
C GLY A 281 -9.34 1.11 8.01
N ASN A 282 -8.97 1.35 6.77
CA ASN A 282 -9.23 0.42 5.68
C ASN A 282 -7.99 0.11 4.82
N SER A 283 -6.80 0.28 5.40
CA SER A 283 -5.55 -0.03 4.72
C SER A 283 -5.34 -1.54 4.58
N SER A 284 -4.69 -1.96 3.50
CA SER A 284 -4.22 -3.35 3.34
C SER A 284 -3.23 -3.78 4.42
N SER A 285 -2.51 -2.85 5.03
CA SER A 285 -1.62 -3.11 6.17
C SER A 285 -2.35 -3.74 7.36
N GLY A 286 -3.61 -3.36 7.57
CA GLY A 286 -4.47 -3.96 8.58
C GLY A 286 -4.83 -5.43 8.29
N ILE A 287 -4.77 -5.84 7.04
CA ILE A 287 -5.10 -7.22 6.65
C ILE A 287 -3.83 -8.09 6.54
N ILE A 288 -2.77 -7.54 5.96
CA ILE A 288 -1.56 -8.31 5.61
C ILE A 288 -0.54 -8.30 6.74
N GLU A 289 -0.23 -7.11 7.28
CA GLU A 289 0.92 -6.88 8.16
C GLU A 289 0.57 -7.02 9.64
N SER A 290 -0.59 -6.53 10.06
CA SER A 290 -1.00 -6.42 11.46
C SER A 290 -1.00 -7.75 12.23
N SER A 291 -1.34 -8.85 11.55
CA SER A 291 -1.37 -10.19 12.13
C SER A 291 0.00 -10.64 12.64
N SER A 292 1.10 -10.20 11.99
CA SER A 292 2.48 -10.48 12.41
C SER A 292 2.82 -9.86 13.76
N PHE A 293 2.12 -8.79 14.16
CA PHE A 293 2.25 -8.10 15.44
C PHE A 293 1.19 -8.50 16.45
N LYS A 294 0.24 -9.37 16.04
CA LYS A 294 -0.97 -9.66 16.84
C LYS A 294 -1.74 -8.37 17.20
N LEU A 295 -1.63 -7.36 16.33
CA LEU A 295 -2.25 -6.05 16.51
C LEU A 295 -3.73 -6.15 16.16
N PRO A 296 -4.66 -5.80 17.06
CA PRO A 296 -6.07 -5.69 16.74
C PRO A 296 -6.31 -4.67 15.63
N VAL A 297 -7.24 -4.98 14.73
CA VAL A 297 -7.60 -4.10 13.61
C VAL A 297 -9.11 -3.85 13.61
N ILE A 298 -9.49 -2.60 13.52
CA ILE A 298 -10.85 -2.19 13.20
C ILE A 298 -10.85 -1.80 11.73
N ASN A 299 -11.35 -2.71 10.89
CA ASN A 299 -11.44 -2.51 9.45
C ASN A 299 -12.76 -1.83 9.11
N ILE A 300 -12.69 -0.60 8.58
CA ILE A 300 -13.85 0.26 8.36
C ILE A 300 -14.31 0.19 6.90
N GLY A 301 -15.59 -0.11 6.72
CA GLY A 301 -16.26 -0.04 5.43
C GLY A 301 -15.85 -1.12 4.44
N THR A 302 -16.02 -0.81 3.15
CA THR A 302 -16.09 -1.79 2.08
C THR A 302 -14.75 -2.12 1.42
N ARG A 303 -13.72 -1.26 1.56
CA ARG A 303 -12.47 -1.33 0.78
C ARG A 303 -11.76 -2.68 0.83
N GLN A 304 -11.81 -3.36 1.97
CA GLN A 304 -11.17 -4.66 2.17
C GLN A 304 -12.16 -5.85 2.12
N SER A 305 -13.36 -5.64 1.58
CA SER A 305 -14.36 -6.71 1.44
C SER A 305 -13.85 -7.80 0.51
N GLY A 306 -14.13 -9.06 0.87
CA GLY A 306 -13.72 -10.24 0.08
C GLY A 306 -12.28 -10.70 0.29
N ARG A 307 -11.42 -9.94 0.99
CA ARG A 307 -10.06 -10.38 1.35
C ARG A 307 -10.08 -11.45 2.44
N GLU A 308 -9.08 -12.31 2.39
CA GLU A 308 -8.79 -13.20 3.52
C GLU A 308 -8.29 -12.36 4.69
N LYS A 309 -8.89 -12.58 5.87
CA LYS A 309 -8.59 -11.83 7.09
C LYS A 309 -8.21 -12.80 8.21
N ALA A 310 -7.28 -12.38 9.03
CA ALA A 310 -6.94 -13.10 10.26
C ALA A 310 -7.94 -12.76 11.39
N GLU A 311 -7.88 -13.49 12.49
CA GLU A 311 -8.82 -13.35 13.62
C GLU A 311 -8.68 -12.01 14.38
N ASN A 312 -7.60 -11.26 14.14
CA ASN A 312 -7.36 -9.95 14.74
C ASN A 312 -8.16 -8.80 14.10
N VAL A 313 -8.92 -9.07 13.04
CA VAL A 313 -9.65 -8.06 12.27
C VAL A 313 -11.12 -8.06 12.63
N ILE A 314 -11.63 -6.88 13.03
CA ILE A 314 -13.04 -6.62 13.30
C ILE A 314 -13.56 -5.71 12.20
N ASP A 315 -14.53 -6.17 11.42
CA ASP A 315 -15.18 -5.35 10.39
C ASP A 315 -16.30 -4.51 11.01
N VAL A 316 -16.34 -3.22 10.66
CA VAL A 316 -17.38 -2.27 11.04
C VAL A 316 -17.77 -1.39 9.85
N ASP A 317 -18.94 -0.81 9.89
CA ASP A 317 -19.37 0.18 8.91
C ASP A 317 -18.81 1.58 9.23
N TYR A 318 -19.12 2.56 8.37
CA TYR A 318 -18.81 3.98 8.57
C TYR A 318 -19.77 4.58 9.62
N ASP A 319 -19.72 4.06 10.84
CA ASP A 319 -20.52 4.50 11.99
C ASP A 319 -19.64 4.65 13.24
N SER A 320 -19.62 5.85 13.80
CA SER A 320 -18.78 6.17 14.95
C SER A 320 -19.09 5.31 16.19
N ASN A 321 -20.35 4.89 16.38
CA ASN A 321 -20.72 4.03 17.50
C ASN A 321 -20.23 2.60 17.31
N GLU A 322 -20.27 2.06 16.08
CA GLU A 322 -19.72 0.73 15.78
C GLU A 322 -18.22 0.71 16.01
N ILE A 323 -17.51 1.74 15.55
CA ILE A 323 -16.06 1.89 15.75
C ILE A 323 -15.75 1.96 17.25
N LEU A 324 -16.50 2.74 18.02
CA LEU A 324 -16.32 2.88 19.46
C LEU A 324 -16.59 1.56 20.20
N ASN A 325 -17.65 0.84 19.81
CA ASN A 325 -17.97 -0.47 20.36
C ASN A 325 -16.87 -1.49 20.09
N ALA A 326 -16.27 -1.47 18.89
CA ALA A 326 -15.15 -2.33 18.54
C ALA A 326 -13.90 -2.01 19.38
N LEU A 327 -13.60 -0.72 19.61
CA LEU A 327 -12.53 -0.29 20.53
C LEU A 327 -12.78 -0.80 21.95
N GLY A 328 -13.98 -0.61 22.50
CA GLY A 328 -14.34 -1.11 23.83
C GLY A 328 -14.27 -2.64 23.94
N TYR A 329 -14.57 -3.36 22.86
CA TYR A 329 -14.38 -4.82 22.82
C TYR A 329 -12.90 -5.22 22.89
N ILE A 330 -12.02 -4.55 22.14
CA ILE A 330 -10.57 -4.76 22.16
C ILE A 330 -10.02 -4.53 23.58
N GLU A 331 -10.41 -3.44 24.22
CA GLU A 331 -10.01 -3.11 25.60
C GLU A 331 -10.48 -4.17 26.60
N SER A 332 -11.76 -4.57 26.54
CA SER A 332 -12.37 -5.51 27.49
C SER A 332 -11.72 -6.89 27.49
N LYS A 333 -11.22 -7.32 26.33
CA LYS A 333 -10.60 -8.64 26.19
C LYS A 333 -9.10 -8.65 26.40
N ASN A 334 -8.49 -7.48 26.62
CA ASN A 334 -7.03 -7.33 26.70
C ASN A 334 -6.37 -8.06 25.51
N ILE A 335 -6.97 -7.87 24.31
CA ILE A 335 -6.58 -8.56 23.08
C ILE A 335 -5.24 -7.96 22.57
N LYS A 336 -4.19 -8.20 23.35
CA LYS A 336 -2.90 -8.59 22.76
C LYS A 336 -3.03 -10.08 22.61
N ILE A 337 -3.35 -10.56 21.43
CA ILE A 337 -3.44 -11.98 21.14
C ILE A 337 -2.08 -12.59 21.50
N ASN A 338 -2.03 -13.32 22.63
CA ASN A 338 -0.83 -13.99 23.11
C ASN A 338 -0.39 -15.09 22.15
#